data_3c6f725997932ce2817e921e26727ad7
#
_entry.id   3c6f725997932ce2817e921e26727ad7
#
_cell.length_a   1.000
_cell.length_b   1.000
_cell.length_c   1.000
_cell.angle_alpha   90.00
_cell.angle_beta   90.00
_cell.angle_gamma   90.00
#
_symmetry.space_group_name_H-M   'P 1'
#
loop_
_entity.id
_entity.type
_entity.pdbx_description
1 polymer ?
#
loop_
_entity_poly.entity_id
_entity_poly.type
_entity_poly.pdbx_seq_one_letter_code
_entity_poly.pdbx_strand_id
1 'polypeptide(L)'
;EKFQIEQPLIYAIIEQESAFNPQATSWVPAYGLMQLVPRSGGRDAYRYVYGVDKIPEMSYLYNPRNNIELGTAYLRVLMNQFAEVSDPHCRRLCVIAGYNTGPGNVGRSFIGNSNLEKAFTVINRHDYDGLYNHLVSNLPYEETRDYVAKVTKRREKYMKK
;
A
#
# COMPACT_ATOMS: atom_id res chain seq x y z
N GLU A 1 13.88 -7.32 4.24
CA GLU A 1 14.04 -8.73 4.64
C GLU A 1 13.14 -9.10 5.84
N LYS A 2 13.14 -8.26 6.90
CA LYS A 2 12.38 -8.50 8.13
C LYS A 2 10.90 -8.79 7.90
N PHE A 3 10.27 -8.08 6.96
CA PHE A 3 8.84 -8.23 6.67
C PHE A 3 8.55 -8.95 5.36
N GLN A 4 9.58 -9.48 4.70
CA GLN A 4 9.45 -10.22 3.44
C GLN A 4 8.75 -9.41 2.35
N ILE A 5 9.10 -8.12 2.23
CA ILE A 5 8.65 -7.24 1.16
C ILE A 5 9.83 -6.98 0.23
N GLU A 6 9.60 -7.10 -1.06
CA GLU A 6 10.64 -6.89 -2.07
C GLU A 6 11.12 -5.44 -2.11
N GLN A 7 12.42 -5.24 -2.24
CA GLN A 7 12.99 -3.89 -2.28
C GLN A 7 12.47 -3.02 -3.42
N PRO A 8 12.29 -3.53 -4.66
CA PRO A 8 11.76 -2.70 -5.74
C PRO A 8 10.41 -2.07 -5.44
N LEU A 9 9.52 -2.77 -4.74
CA LEU A 9 8.23 -2.22 -4.33
C LEU A 9 8.41 -1.11 -3.30
N ILE A 10 9.28 -1.31 -2.31
CA ILE A 10 9.56 -0.30 -1.28
C ILE A 10 10.10 0.97 -1.93
N TYR A 11 11.08 0.86 -2.81
CA TYR A 11 11.66 2.02 -3.50
C TYR A 11 10.64 2.74 -4.38
N ALA A 12 9.79 1.99 -5.08
CA ALA A 12 8.76 2.56 -5.91
C ALA A 12 7.76 3.40 -5.09
N ILE A 13 7.36 2.90 -3.92
CA ILE A 13 6.46 3.61 -3.01
C ILE A 13 7.15 4.85 -2.44
N ILE A 14 8.39 4.74 -1.97
CA ILE A 14 9.12 5.90 -1.44
C ILE A 14 9.26 6.99 -2.50
N GLU A 15 9.61 6.62 -3.72
CA GLU A 15 9.74 7.60 -4.80
C GLU A 15 8.39 8.27 -5.09
N GLN A 16 7.33 7.50 -5.21
CA GLN A 16 5.99 8.03 -5.49
C GLN A 16 5.47 8.90 -4.36
N GLU A 17 5.67 8.50 -3.11
CA GLU A 17 5.10 9.20 -1.96
C GLU A 17 5.88 10.47 -1.58
N SER A 18 7.19 10.45 -1.63
CA SER A 18 8.01 11.52 -1.08
C SER A 18 9.16 11.99 -1.97
N ALA A 19 9.40 11.35 -3.11
CA ALA A 19 10.60 11.57 -3.92
C ALA A 19 11.88 11.48 -3.05
N PHE A 20 11.91 10.54 -2.12
CA PHE A 20 13.01 10.29 -1.18
C PHE A 20 13.25 11.45 -0.20
N ASN A 21 12.25 12.30 0.06
CA ASN A 21 12.36 13.38 1.06
C ASN A 21 11.85 12.88 2.42
N PRO A 22 12.75 12.69 3.42
CA PRO A 22 12.33 12.19 4.73
C PRO A 22 11.46 13.18 5.52
N GLN A 23 11.42 14.45 5.12
CA GLN A 23 10.61 15.48 5.77
C GLN A 23 9.31 15.76 5.01
N ALA A 24 8.97 14.96 4.01
CA ALA A 24 7.76 15.16 3.23
C ALA A 24 6.52 15.09 4.12
N THR A 25 5.60 16.03 3.91
CA THR A 25 4.33 16.12 4.64
C THR A 25 3.23 16.45 3.65
N SER A 26 2.14 15.68 3.68
CA SER A 26 0.97 15.99 2.88
C SER A 26 -0.10 16.69 3.74
N TRP A 27 -1.12 17.23 3.06
CA TRP A 27 -2.24 17.88 3.76
C TRP A 27 -3.19 16.90 4.46
N VAL A 28 -3.10 15.63 4.20
CA VAL A 28 -3.99 14.56 4.75
C VAL A 28 -4.05 14.56 6.27
N PRO A 29 -2.98 14.61 7.14
CA PRO A 29 -1.55 14.57 6.89
C PRO A 29 -0.98 13.15 6.82
N ALA A 30 0.01 13.00 5.97
CA ALA A 30 0.86 11.81 5.92
C ALA A 30 2.33 12.27 6.01
N TYR A 31 3.19 11.48 6.61
CA TYR A 31 4.53 11.92 7.00
C TYR A 31 5.63 10.99 6.51
N GLY A 32 6.73 11.59 6.07
CA GLY A 32 8.00 10.94 5.84
C GLY A 32 8.11 10.20 4.52
N LEU A 33 9.13 9.38 4.41
CA LEU A 33 9.51 8.71 3.16
C LEU A 33 8.38 7.90 2.53
N MET A 34 7.65 7.15 3.34
CA MET A 34 6.56 6.29 2.85
C MET A 34 5.18 6.89 3.09
N GLN A 35 5.12 8.15 3.53
CA GLN A 35 3.88 8.92 3.72
C GLN A 35 2.85 8.16 4.56
N LEU A 36 3.22 7.85 5.80
CA LEU A 36 2.32 7.15 6.71
C LEU A 36 1.35 8.12 7.37
N VAL A 37 0.08 7.73 7.39
CA VAL A 37 -0.97 8.44 8.11
C VAL A 37 -1.02 7.89 9.54
N PRO A 38 -0.75 8.72 10.58
CA PRO A 38 -0.58 8.20 11.95
C PRO A 38 -1.75 7.37 12.46
N ARG A 39 -2.99 7.80 12.20
CA ARG A 39 -4.18 7.17 12.77
C ARG A 39 -4.65 5.93 12.02
N SER A 40 -4.11 5.66 10.84
CA SER A 40 -4.50 4.51 10.03
C SER A 40 -3.31 3.59 9.77
N GLY A 41 -2.60 3.75 8.64
CA GLY A 41 -1.46 2.89 8.31
C GLY A 41 -0.35 2.91 9.35
N GLY A 42 -0.06 4.07 9.92
CA GLY A 42 0.94 4.21 11.00
C GLY A 42 0.56 3.41 12.24
N ARG A 43 -0.69 3.52 12.66
CA ARG A 43 -1.23 2.80 13.83
C ARG A 43 -1.25 1.29 13.60
N ASP A 44 -1.74 0.85 12.46
CA ASP A 44 -1.81 -0.57 12.12
C ASP A 44 -0.42 -1.20 12.07
N ALA A 45 0.53 -0.50 11.45
CA ALA A 45 1.92 -0.95 11.36
C ALA A 45 2.57 -1.01 12.75
N TYR A 46 2.37 0.01 13.56
CA TYR A 46 2.93 0.06 14.91
C TYR A 46 2.46 -1.13 15.75
N ARG A 47 1.16 -1.41 15.72
CA ARG A 47 0.58 -2.57 16.42
C ARG A 47 1.16 -3.89 15.90
N TYR A 48 1.36 -3.99 14.60
CA TYR A 48 1.93 -5.19 14.00
C TYR A 48 3.38 -5.43 14.47
N VAL A 49 4.19 -4.36 14.52
CA VAL A 49 5.61 -4.45 14.89
C VAL A 49 5.79 -4.67 16.40
N TYR A 50 5.06 -3.89 17.21
CA TYR A 50 5.31 -3.80 18.66
C TYR A 50 4.24 -4.46 19.53
N GLY A 51 3.14 -4.91 18.94
CA GLY A 51 2.04 -5.53 19.68
C GLY A 51 1.24 -4.55 20.55
N VAL A 52 1.44 -3.25 20.38
CA VAL A 52 0.82 -2.19 21.16
C VAL A 52 0.00 -1.30 20.24
N ASP A 53 -1.24 -1.02 20.63
CA ASP A 53 -2.11 -0.09 19.90
C ASP A 53 -1.72 1.34 20.25
N LYS A 54 -0.90 1.95 19.39
CA LYS A 54 -0.40 3.30 19.57
C LYS A 54 -0.40 4.06 18.24
N ILE A 55 -0.79 5.32 18.31
CA ILE A 55 -0.68 6.23 17.16
C ILE A 55 0.73 6.84 17.19
N PRO A 56 1.59 6.53 16.21
CA PRO A 56 2.94 7.09 16.20
C PRO A 56 2.91 8.61 16.01
N GLU A 57 3.81 9.30 16.70
CA GLU A 57 3.92 10.75 16.60
C GLU A 57 4.60 11.17 15.29
N MET A 58 4.34 12.41 14.89
CA MET A 58 4.93 13.01 13.70
C MET A 58 6.47 12.93 13.73
N SER A 59 7.08 13.26 14.87
CA SER A 59 8.54 13.21 15.03
C SER A 59 9.10 11.80 14.83
N TYR A 60 8.37 10.78 15.28
CA TYR A 60 8.75 9.39 15.06
C TYR A 60 8.74 9.05 13.57
N LEU A 61 7.72 9.52 12.85
CA LEU A 61 7.54 9.22 11.42
C LEU A 61 8.51 9.99 10.51
N TYR A 62 9.06 11.12 10.95
CA TYR A 62 10.07 11.83 10.18
C TYR A 62 11.45 11.16 10.24
N ASN A 63 11.68 10.28 11.21
CA ASN A 63 12.92 9.52 11.27
C ASN A 63 12.90 8.47 10.11
N PRO A 64 13.87 8.52 9.19
CA PRO A 64 13.85 7.62 8.01
C PRO A 64 13.79 6.14 8.36
N ARG A 65 14.56 5.72 9.35
CA ARG A 65 14.59 4.32 9.78
C ARG A 65 13.24 3.85 10.32
N ASN A 66 12.65 4.67 11.19
CA ASN A 66 11.33 4.37 11.75
C ASN A 66 10.25 4.34 10.67
N ASN A 67 10.30 5.29 9.76
CA ASN A 67 9.31 5.39 8.68
C ASN A 67 9.37 4.19 7.75
N ILE A 68 10.58 3.81 7.31
CA ILE A 68 10.76 2.65 6.42
C ILE A 68 10.34 1.36 7.14
N GLU A 69 10.68 1.22 8.42
CA GLU A 69 10.25 0.05 9.19
C GLU A 69 8.72 -0.06 9.25
N LEU A 70 8.05 1.02 9.65
CA LEU A 70 6.58 0.99 9.75
C LEU A 70 5.91 0.90 8.38
N GLY A 71 6.42 1.60 7.37
CA GLY A 71 5.86 1.54 6.03
C GLY A 71 5.96 0.14 5.42
N THR A 72 7.10 -0.52 5.61
CA THR A 72 7.31 -1.90 5.17
C THR A 72 6.42 -2.87 5.93
N ALA A 73 6.28 -2.66 7.24
CA ALA A 73 5.36 -3.44 8.07
C ALA A 73 3.91 -3.28 7.62
N TYR A 74 3.52 -2.05 7.25
CA TYR A 74 2.17 -1.81 6.74
C TYR A 74 1.92 -2.56 5.42
N LEU A 75 2.91 -2.62 4.54
CA LEU A 75 2.82 -3.46 3.34
C LEU A 75 2.60 -4.92 3.70
N ARG A 76 3.27 -5.41 4.74
CA ARG A 76 3.05 -6.80 5.21
C ARG A 76 1.64 -6.98 5.76
N VAL A 77 1.12 -6.03 6.53
CA VAL A 77 -0.27 -6.08 7.01
C VAL A 77 -1.23 -6.18 5.82
N LEU A 78 -1.03 -5.36 4.79
CA LEU A 78 -1.86 -5.41 3.58
C LEU A 78 -1.71 -6.74 2.82
N MET A 79 -0.49 -7.26 2.68
CA MET A 79 -0.27 -8.58 2.06
C MET A 79 -1.05 -9.67 2.80
N ASN A 80 -1.07 -9.62 4.12
CA ASN A 80 -1.82 -10.58 4.94
C ASN A 80 -3.34 -10.41 4.73
N GLN A 81 -3.83 -9.17 4.63
CA GLN A 81 -5.24 -8.90 4.38
C GLN A 81 -5.70 -9.39 2.99
N PHE A 82 -4.82 -9.35 2.01
CA PHE A 82 -5.08 -9.83 0.66
C PHE A 82 -4.56 -11.25 0.39
N ALA A 83 -4.28 -12.03 1.46
CA ALA A 83 -3.70 -13.36 1.33
C ALA A 83 -4.55 -14.32 0.48
N GLU A 84 -5.87 -14.14 0.44
CA GLU A 84 -6.78 -14.96 -0.35
C GLU A 84 -6.79 -14.63 -1.85
N VAL A 85 -6.12 -13.56 -2.26
CA VAL A 85 -5.83 -13.34 -3.68
C VAL A 85 -4.73 -14.32 -4.07
N SER A 86 -5.07 -15.32 -4.89
CA SER A 86 -4.24 -16.50 -5.11
C SER A 86 -2.97 -16.23 -5.90
N ASP A 87 -3.02 -15.36 -6.91
CA ASP A 87 -1.86 -15.00 -7.72
C ASP A 87 -1.03 -13.93 -7.00
N PRO A 88 0.26 -14.18 -6.73
CA PRO A 88 1.11 -13.20 -6.01
C PRO A 88 1.25 -11.86 -6.72
N HIS A 89 1.24 -11.83 -8.04
CA HIS A 89 1.33 -10.59 -8.81
C HIS A 89 0.03 -9.79 -8.72
N CYS A 90 -1.11 -10.47 -8.75
CA CYS A 90 -2.42 -9.85 -8.53
C CYS A 90 -2.55 -9.34 -7.09
N ARG A 91 -2.07 -10.10 -6.13
CA ARG A 91 -2.05 -9.67 -4.71
C ARG A 91 -1.26 -8.38 -4.55
N ARG A 92 -0.10 -8.28 -5.18
CA ARG A 92 0.73 -7.07 -5.14
C ARG A 92 -0.04 -5.85 -5.67
N LEU A 93 -0.78 -5.99 -6.76
CA LEU A 93 -1.60 -4.89 -7.29
C LEU A 93 -2.63 -4.41 -6.27
N CYS A 94 -3.32 -5.34 -5.61
CA CYS A 94 -4.29 -5.00 -4.57
C CYS A 94 -3.63 -4.29 -3.39
N VAL A 95 -2.43 -4.73 -3.00
CA VAL A 95 -1.66 -4.10 -1.91
C VAL A 95 -1.24 -2.69 -2.29
N ILE A 96 -0.78 -2.47 -3.51
CA ILE A 96 -0.43 -1.12 -3.99
C ILE A 96 -1.64 -0.19 -3.89
N ALA A 97 -2.79 -0.61 -4.39
CA ALA A 97 -4.02 0.17 -4.30
C ALA A 97 -4.42 0.42 -2.84
N GLY A 98 -4.39 -0.63 -2.03
CA GLY A 98 -4.75 -0.57 -0.61
C GLY A 98 -3.83 0.34 0.21
N TYR A 99 -2.56 0.43 -0.16
CA TYR A 99 -1.61 1.32 0.50
C TYR A 99 -2.03 2.78 0.37
N ASN A 100 -2.52 3.19 -0.79
CA ASN A 100 -2.94 4.57 -1.04
C ASN A 100 -4.34 4.87 -0.47
N THR A 101 -5.30 3.98 -0.69
CA THR A 101 -6.72 4.28 -0.42
C THR A 101 -7.35 3.44 0.70
N GLY A 102 -6.61 2.47 1.24
CA GLY A 102 -7.15 1.50 2.18
C GLY A 102 -7.79 0.29 1.48
N PRO A 103 -7.75 -0.90 2.13
CA PRO A 103 -8.24 -2.14 1.51
C PRO A 103 -9.75 -2.13 1.25
N GLY A 104 -10.53 -1.40 2.06
CA GLY A 104 -11.98 -1.31 1.86
C GLY A 104 -12.38 -0.73 0.50
N ASN A 105 -11.64 0.28 0.03
CA ASN A 105 -11.91 0.88 -1.28
C ASN A 105 -11.51 -0.04 -2.44
N VAL A 106 -10.55 -0.92 -2.25
CA VAL A 106 -10.26 -1.97 -3.23
C VAL A 106 -11.49 -2.87 -3.36
N GLY A 107 -12.06 -3.32 -2.24
CA GLY A 107 -13.30 -4.10 -2.25
C GLY A 107 -14.45 -3.37 -2.93
N ARG A 108 -14.63 -2.08 -2.64
CA ARG A 108 -15.69 -1.28 -3.25
C ARG A 108 -15.60 -1.21 -4.77
N SER A 109 -14.40 -1.23 -5.33
CA SER A 109 -14.22 -1.18 -6.78
C SER A 109 -14.73 -2.45 -7.48
N PHE A 110 -14.86 -3.56 -6.75
CA PHE A 110 -15.32 -4.84 -7.31
C PHE A 110 -16.78 -5.14 -7.01
N ILE A 111 -17.24 -4.89 -5.78
CA ILE A 111 -18.56 -5.33 -5.32
C ILE A 111 -19.42 -4.21 -4.72
N GLY A 112 -18.95 -2.96 -4.77
CA GLY A 112 -19.71 -1.81 -4.30
C GLY A 112 -19.73 -1.62 -2.78
N ASN A 113 -19.07 -2.49 -2.02
CA ASN A 113 -18.93 -2.34 -0.56
C ASN A 113 -17.54 -2.82 -0.12
N SER A 114 -17.22 -2.62 1.16
CA SER A 114 -15.89 -2.86 1.71
C SER A 114 -15.67 -4.28 2.24
N ASN A 115 -16.56 -5.22 1.94
CA ASN A 115 -16.41 -6.61 2.39
C ASN A 115 -15.38 -7.34 1.54
N LEU A 116 -14.13 -7.40 2.01
CA LEU A 116 -13.04 -8.02 1.26
C LEU A 116 -13.25 -9.51 1.00
N GLU A 117 -13.80 -10.26 1.96
CA GLU A 117 -14.02 -11.70 1.76
C GLU A 117 -14.87 -11.97 0.51
N LYS A 118 -15.93 -11.18 0.35
CA LYS A 118 -16.79 -11.30 -0.83
C LYS A 118 -16.10 -10.82 -2.11
N ALA A 119 -15.23 -9.82 -1.99
CA ALA A 119 -14.49 -9.30 -3.12
C ALA A 119 -13.46 -10.31 -3.66
N PHE A 120 -12.87 -11.16 -2.82
CA PHE A 120 -11.84 -12.09 -3.25
C PHE A 120 -12.30 -13.03 -4.36
N THR A 121 -13.52 -13.50 -4.32
CA THR A 121 -14.07 -14.35 -5.37
C THR A 121 -14.06 -13.64 -6.73
N VAL A 122 -14.42 -12.36 -6.74
CA VAL A 122 -14.42 -11.55 -7.96
C VAL A 122 -13.00 -11.24 -8.41
N ILE A 123 -12.14 -10.84 -7.48
CA ILE A 123 -10.73 -10.53 -7.77
C ILE A 123 -10.04 -11.73 -8.41
N ASN A 124 -10.23 -12.93 -7.85
CA ASN A 124 -9.58 -14.15 -8.32
C ASN A 124 -10.06 -14.65 -9.71
N ARG A 125 -11.11 -14.05 -10.26
CA ARG A 125 -11.54 -14.34 -11.64
C ARG A 125 -10.72 -13.61 -12.69
N HIS A 126 -9.91 -12.62 -12.27
CA HIS A 126 -9.11 -11.81 -13.17
C HIS A 126 -7.70 -12.39 -13.31
N ASP A 127 -7.14 -12.30 -14.53
CA ASP A 127 -5.71 -12.41 -14.70
C ASP A 127 -5.05 -11.06 -14.34
N TYR A 128 -3.72 -11.01 -14.42
CA TYR A 128 -2.97 -9.79 -14.04
C TYR A 128 -3.42 -8.57 -14.85
N ASP A 129 -3.49 -8.70 -16.17
CA ASP A 129 -3.84 -7.56 -17.03
C ASP A 129 -5.28 -7.11 -16.81
N GLY A 130 -6.20 -8.06 -16.64
CA GLY A 130 -7.59 -7.76 -16.33
C GLY A 130 -7.75 -7.06 -15.00
N LEU A 131 -7.03 -7.51 -13.98
CA LEU A 131 -7.05 -6.87 -12.66
C LEU A 131 -6.45 -5.47 -12.70
N TYR A 132 -5.30 -5.32 -13.35
CA TYR A 132 -4.66 -4.00 -13.53
C TYR A 132 -5.63 -3.03 -14.19
N ASN A 133 -6.23 -3.43 -15.32
CA ASN A 133 -7.17 -2.57 -16.05
C ASN A 133 -8.39 -2.22 -15.20
N HIS A 134 -8.90 -3.16 -14.41
CA HIS A 134 -10.01 -2.89 -13.50
C HIS A 134 -9.63 -1.82 -12.47
N LEU A 135 -8.48 -1.96 -11.82
CA LEU A 135 -8.06 -1.05 -10.76
C LEU A 135 -7.83 0.38 -11.30
N VAL A 136 -7.14 0.52 -12.42
CA VAL A 136 -6.86 1.85 -12.99
C VAL A 136 -8.10 2.51 -13.61
N SER A 137 -9.19 1.78 -13.75
CA SER A 137 -10.44 2.30 -14.33
C SER A 137 -11.56 2.48 -13.29
N ASN A 138 -11.58 1.69 -12.24
CA ASN A 138 -12.75 1.57 -11.35
C ASN A 138 -12.51 1.90 -9.87
N LEU A 139 -11.26 2.10 -9.43
CA LEU A 139 -11.04 2.53 -8.06
C LEU A 139 -11.76 3.87 -7.82
N PRO A 140 -12.30 4.10 -6.60
CA PRO A 140 -13.17 5.26 -6.33
C PRO A 140 -12.52 6.62 -6.59
N TYR A 141 -11.20 6.73 -6.39
CA TYR A 141 -10.49 8.00 -6.50
C TYR A 141 -9.49 7.99 -7.65
N GLU A 142 -9.50 9.06 -8.43
CA GLU A 142 -8.56 9.24 -9.54
C GLU A 142 -7.10 9.16 -9.06
N GLU A 143 -6.81 9.74 -7.90
CA GLU A 143 -5.47 9.67 -7.29
C GLU A 143 -5.01 8.22 -7.15
N THR A 144 -5.88 7.33 -6.69
CA THR A 144 -5.52 5.92 -6.49
C THR A 144 -5.35 5.20 -7.83
N ARG A 145 -6.19 5.51 -8.81
CA ARG A 145 -6.04 4.93 -10.16
C ARG A 145 -4.67 5.28 -10.75
N ASP A 146 -4.27 6.54 -10.65
CA ASP A 146 -2.96 7.01 -11.09
C ASP A 146 -1.83 6.39 -10.27
N TYR A 147 -2.03 6.26 -8.97
CA TYR A 147 -1.06 5.68 -8.04
C TYR A 147 -0.70 4.25 -8.43
N VAL A 148 -1.69 3.42 -8.70
CA VAL A 148 -1.47 2.03 -9.12
C VAL A 148 -0.59 1.98 -10.38
N ALA A 149 -0.92 2.80 -11.38
CA ALA A 149 -0.16 2.84 -12.62
C ALA A 149 1.29 3.31 -12.39
N LYS A 150 1.47 4.38 -11.62
CA LYS A 150 2.78 4.96 -11.37
C LYS A 150 3.68 4.05 -10.53
N VAL A 151 3.16 3.49 -9.45
CA VAL A 151 3.95 2.59 -8.58
C VAL A 151 4.34 1.33 -9.35
N THR A 152 3.44 0.74 -10.12
CA THR A 152 3.72 -0.44 -10.93
C THR A 152 4.87 -0.15 -11.90
N LYS A 153 4.83 0.98 -12.58
CA LYS A 153 5.88 1.38 -13.53
C LYS A 153 7.22 1.65 -12.83
N ARG A 154 7.19 2.34 -11.68
CA ARG A 154 8.41 2.61 -10.90
C ARG A 154 9.03 1.32 -10.37
N ARG A 155 8.20 0.37 -9.93
CA ARG A 155 8.70 -0.93 -9.49
C ARG A 155 9.48 -1.64 -10.60
N GLU A 156 8.97 -1.63 -11.81
CA GLU A 156 9.68 -2.23 -12.97
C GLU A 156 11.06 -1.59 -13.18
N LYS A 157 11.15 -0.28 -13.02
CA LYS A 157 12.42 0.44 -13.11
C LYS A 157 13.44 -0.10 -12.10
N TYR A 158 13.02 -0.37 -10.87
CA TYR A 158 13.90 -0.87 -9.83
C TYR A 158 14.22 -2.37 -9.99
N MET A 159 13.38 -3.11 -10.69
CA MET A 159 13.66 -4.53 -11.03
C MET A 159 14.83 -4.69 -12.01
N LYS A 160 15.10 -3.68 -12.82
CA LYS A 160 16.15 -3.73 -13.88
C LYS A 160 17.55 -3.43 -13.37
N LYS A 161 17.74 -3.18 -12.09
CA LYS A 161 19.05 -2.83 -11.50
C LYS A 161 19.77 -4.03 -10.89
#